data_1673a1e27258c712f6847137fe1bbd2f
#
_entry.id   1673a1e27258c712f6847137fe1bbd2f
#
_cell.length_a   1.000
_cell.length_b   1.000
_cell.length_c   1.000
_cell.angle_alpha   90.00
_cell.angle_beta   90.00
_cell.angle_gamma   90.00
#
_symmetry.space_group_name_H-M   'P 1'
#
loop_
_entity.id
_entity.type
_entity.pdbx_description
1 polymer ?
#
loop_
_entity_poly.entity_id
_entity_poly.type
_entity_poly.pdbx_seq_one_letter_code
_entity_poly.pdbx_strand_id
1 'polypeptide(L)'
;MSRCRCGCATEVAVLRDAVASLQLTLKEVQSLVRSRPPQVQTPTRAEYDAVLHDLPGAVLGLVPVGARVLVVSRGDDRLLALDGRVGGHFPQADDGTYAGHHPHDSEAAVLELERMRAQGWRYLVFPITALWWLDHYAGLRRHLETTGRLLLHRDGLGLVYGLAHPSEADAAALSADPTQESFA
;
A
#
# COMPACT_ATOMS: atom_id res chain seq x y z
N MET A 1 -45.60 14.74 -54.93
CA MET A 1 -44.75 15.15 -53.78
C MET A 1 -44.77 14.04 -52.73
N SER A 2 -43.87 13.05 -52.88
CA SER A 2 -43.81 11.87 -51.98
C SER A 2 -42.66 12.03 -51.01
N ARG A 3 -42.95 12.04 -49.72
CA ARG A 3 -41.98 12.15 -48.66
C ARG A 3 -41.45 10.74 -48.28
N CYS A 4 -40.24 10.44 -48.69
CA CYS A 4 -39.46 9.36 -48.11
C CYS A 4 -38.88 9.79 -46.77
N ARG A 5 -39.49 9.37 -45.67
CA ARG A 5 -39.03 9.62 -44.28
C ARG A 5 -39.20 8.39 -43.41
N CYS A 6 -38.66 7.25 -43.76
CA CYS A 6 -38.80 6.05 -42.92
C CYS A 6 -37.51 5.23 -42.73
N GLY A 7 -36.39 5.52 -43.38
CA GLY A 7 -35.18 4.71 -43.23
C GLY A 7 -34.26 5.10 -42.06
N CYS A 8 -34.09 6.41 -41.81
CA CYS A 8 -33.09 6.90 -40.85
C CYS A 8 -33.43 6.64 -39.36
N ALA A 9 -34.72 6.59 -38.99
CA ALA A 9 -35.09 6.42 -37.60
C ALA A 9 -34.84 5.00 -37.09
N THR A 10 -35.02 4.00 -37.94
CA THR A 10 -34.78 2.59 -37.63
C THR A 10 -33.30 2.27 -37.54
N GLU A 11 -32.44 2.83 -38.41
CA GLU A 11 -30.99 2.63 -38.33
C GLU A 11 -30.39 3.24 -37.05
N VAL A 12 -30.83 4.44 -36.68
CA VAL A 12 -30.38 5.10 -35.42
C VAL A 12 -30.81 4.32 -34.21
N ALA A 13 -31.98 3.72 -34.19
CA ALA A 13 -32.44 2.87 -33.07
C ALA A 13 -31.57 1.60 -32.95
N VAL A 14 -31.29 0.91 -34.04
CA VAL A 14 -30.46 -0.30 -34.07
C VAL A 14 -29.02 0.02 -33.58
N LEU A 15 -28.47 1.15 -34.00
CA LEU A 15 -27.14 1.56 -33.54
C LEU A 15 -27.11 1.91 -32.08
N ARG A 16 -28.14 2.52 -31.52
CA ARG A 16 -28.26 2.80 -30.09
C ARG A 16 -28.33 1.52 -29.27
N ASP A 17 -29.10 0.55 -29.71
CA ASP A 17 -29.22 -0.73 -29.04
C ASP A 17 -27.91 -1.53 -29.08
N ALA A 18 -27.20 -1.47 -30.21
CA ALA A 18 -25.88 -2.09 -30.33
C ALA A 18 -24.84 -1.44 -29.39
N VAL A 19 -24.83 -0.10 -29.31
CA VAL A 19 -23.93 0.63 -28.39
C VAL A 19 -24.28 0.32 -26.94
N ALA A 20 -25.56 0.27 -26.56
CA ALA A 20 -25.97 -0.07 -25.21
C ALA A 20 -25.55 -1.51 -24.84
N SER A 21 -25.69 -2.46 -25.75
CA SER A 21 -25.25 -3.84 -25.58
C SER A 21 -23.73 -3.94 -25.37
N LEU A 22 -22.94 -3.22 -26.19
CA LEU A 22 -21.48 -3.17 -26.05
C LEU A 22 -21.04 -2.55 -24.72
N GLN A 23 -21.75 -1.50 -24.25
CA GLN A 23 -21.47 -0.88 -22.96
C GLN A 23 -21.75 -1.82 -21.78
N LEU A 24 -22.81 -2.63 -21.86
CA LEU A 24 -23.13 -3.64 -20.85
C LEU A 24 -22.05 -4.73 -20.83
N THR A 25 -21.64 -5.24 -21.99
CA THR A 25 -20.57 -6.25 -22.10
C THR A 25 -19.24 -5.71 -21.57
N LEU A 26 -18.91 -4.45 -21.87
CA LEU A 26 -17.71 -3.81 -21.36
C LEU A 26 -17.71 -3.69 -19.84
N LYS A 27 -18.85 -3.30 -19.25
CA LYS A 27 -19.01 -3.24 -17.78
C LYS A 27 -18.87 -4.62 -17.14
N GLU A 28 -19.40 -5.65 -17.76
CA GLU A 28 -19.31 -7.03 -17.28
C GLU A 28 -17.87 -7.55 -17.34
N VAL A 29 -17.15 -7.31 -18.43
CA VAL A 29 -15.73 -7.62 -18.56
C VAL A 29 -14.89 -6.84 -17.53
N GLN A 30 -15.16 -5.54 -17.34
CA GLN A 30 -14.49 -4.75 -16.32
C GLN A 30 -14.76 -5.24 -14.91
N SER A 31 -15.98 -5.74 -14.63
CA SER A 31 -16.34 -6.36 -13.36
C SER A 31 -15.57 -7.66 -13.14
N LEU A 32 -15.49 -8.51 -14.16
CA LEU A 32 -14.74 -9.77 -14.11
C LEU A 32 -13.23 -9.55 -13.92
N VAL A 33 -12.66 -8.53 -14.58
CA VAL A 33 -11.24 -8.15 -14.40
C VAL A 33 -10.99 -7.63 -12.99
N ARG A 34 -11.91 -6.84 -12.42
CA ARG A 34 -11.81 -6.36 -11.03
C ARG A 34 -12.02 -7.48 -10.00
N SER A 35 -12.81 -8.49 -10.35
CA SER A 35 -13.10 -9.65 -9.49
C SER A 35 -12.04 -10.75 -9.59
N ARG A 36 -11.07 -10.61 -10.51
CA ARG A 36 -9.95 -11.54 -10.55
C ARG A 36 -9.09 -11.27 -9.32
N PRO A 37 -8.96 -12.24 -8.39
CA PRO A 37 -8.06 -12.06 -7.27
C PRO A 37 -6.68 -11.72 -7.81
N PRO A 38 -5.98 -10.75 -7.20
CA PRO A 38 -4.62 -10.45 -7.61
C PRO A 38 -3.86 -11.77 -7.63
N GLN A 39 -3.27 -12.09 -8.77
CA GLN A 39 -2.38 -13.25 -8.88
C GLN A 39 -1.23 -12.91 -7.94
N VAL A 40 -1.28 -13.46 -6.73
CA VAL A 40 -0.16 -13.42 -5.79
C VAL A 40 0.97 -14.18 -6.47
N GLN A 41 1.74 -13.48 -7.27
CA GLN A 41 2.97 -14.03 -7.81
C GLN A 41 3.84 -14.31 -6.61
N THR A 42 4.01 -15.59 -6.32
CA THR A 42 4.97 -16.00 -5.29
C THR A 42 6.33 -15.56 -5.79
N PRO A 43 7.01 -14.62 -5.13
CA PRO A 43 8.29 -14.15 -5.60
C PRO A 43 9.26 -15.32 -5.67
N THR A 44 10.11 -15.31 -6.66
CA THR A 44 11.21 -16.26 -6.73
C THR A 44 12.12 -16.11 -5.53
N ARG A 45 12.90 -17.12 -5.23
CA ARG A 45 13.88 -17.07 -4.13
C ARG A 45 14.87 -15.91 -4.33
N ALA A 46 15.32 -15.68 -5.56
CA ALA A 46 16.25 -14.60 -5.87
C ALA A 46 15.64 -13.21 -5.62
N GLU A 47 14.37 -12.99 -5.99
CA GLU A 47 13.66 -11.74 -5.70
C GLU A 47 13.47 -11.54 -4.19
N TYR A 48 13.19 -12.59 -3.45
CA TYR A 48 13.09 -12.51 -2.00
C TYR A 48 14.42 -12.21 -1.33
N ASP A 49 15.50 -12.86 -1.77
CA ASP A 49 16.86 -12.60 -1.26
C ASP A 49 17.31 -11.16 -1.57
N ALA A 50 16.94 -10.60 -2.72
CA ALA A 50 17.16 -9.19 -3.06
C ALA A 50 16.39 -8.25 -2.09
N VAL A 51 15.14 -8.57 -1.75
CA VAL A 51 14.37 -7.79 -0.76
C VAL A 51 15.06 -7.79 0.61
N LEU A 52 15.52 -8.96 1.07
CA LEU A 52 16.23 -9.07 2.35
C LEU A 52 17.53 -8.25 2.39
N HIS A 53 18.21 -8.14 1.25
CA HIS A 53 19.44 -7.36 1.12
C HIS A 53 19.18 -5.85 1.04
N ASP A 54 18.21 -5.42 0.25
CA ASP A 54 18.03 -4.01 -0.12
C ASP A 54 17.05 -3.25 0.78
N LEU A 55 16.07 -3.95 1.38
CA LEU A 55 15.04 -3.34 2.22
C LEU A 55 15.62 -2.61 3.45
N PRO A 56 16.56 -3.20 4.21
CA PRO A 56 17.18 -2.50 5.34
C PRO A 56 17.79 -1.16 4.92
N GLY A 57 18.61 -1.14 3.87
CA GLY A 57 19.23 0.08 3.36
C GLY A 57 18.24 1.16 2.96
N ALA A 58 17.12 0.79 2.32
CA ALA A 58 16.06 1.71 1.95
C ALA A 58 15.33 2.30 3.16
N VAL A 59 15.06 1.48 4.18
CA VAL A 59 14.44 1.93 5.43
C VAL A 59 15.37 2.84 6.22
N LEU A 60 16.68 2.50 6.28
CA LEU A 60 17.69 3.27 7.00
C LEU A 60 17.80 4.71 6.50
N GLY A 61 17.63 4.95 5.20
CA GLY A 61 17.66 6.28 4.61
C GLY A 61 16.45 7.16 4.89
N LEU A 62 15.35 6.59 5.41
CA LEU A 62 14.06 7.26 5.55
C LEU A 62 13.58 7.35 7.00
N VAL A 63 14.01 6.42 7.83
CA VAL A 63 13.48 6.21 9.18
C VAL A 63 14.55 6.59 10.21
N PRO A 64 14.25 7.46 11.19
CA PRO A 64 15.20 7.83 12.23
C PRO A 64 15.67 6.64 13.08
N VAL A 65 16.89 6.74 13.61
CA VAL A 65 17.42 5.78 14.60
C VAL A 65 16.52 5.75 15.83
N GLY A 66 16.28 4.55 16.36
CA GLY A 66 15.42 4.32 17.53
C GLY A 66 13.91 4.27 17.20
N ALA A 67 13.51 4.61 15.98
CA ALA A 67 12.11 4.53 15.59
C ALA A 67 11.61 3.08 15.52
N ARG A 68 10.31 2.92 15.78
CA ARG A 68 9.60 1.63 15.73
C ARG A 68 8.94 1.43 14.37
N VAL A 69 9.30 0.33 13.70
CA VAL A 69 8.93 0.01 12.31
C VAL A 69 8.19 -1.32 12.25
N LEU A 70 6.95 -1.30 11.86
CA LEU A 70 6.18 -2.50 11.54
C LEU A 70 6.53 -3.01 10.15
N VAL A 71 6.62 -4.30 9.99
CA VAL A 71 6.86 -4.95 8.69
C VAL A 71 5.82 -6.05 8.47
N VAL A 72 5.17 -6.05 7.30
CA VAL A 72 4.31 -7.15 6.87
C VAL A 72 5.19 -8.33 6.45
N SER A 73 5.77 -8.98 7.46
CA SER A 73 6.87 -9.95 7.33
C SER A 73 6.42 -11.39 7.12
N ARG A 74 5.14 -11.68 7.43
CA ARG A 74 4.61 -13.06 7.45
C ARG A 74 5.40 -14.01 8.34
N GLY A 75 5.99 -13.48 9.42
CA GLY A 75 6.78 -14.25 10.40
C GLY A 75 8.25 -14.42 10.04
N ASP A 76 8.77 -13.75 9.02
CA ASP A 76 10.20 -13.78 8.72
C ASP A 76 10.94 -12.68 9.50
N ASP A 77 11.67 -13.08 10.55
CA ASP A 77 12.43 -12.18 11.41
C ASP A 77 13.58 -11.47 10.70
N ARG A 78 14.07 -12.01 9.57
CA ARG A 78 15.15 -11.39 8.80
C ARG A 78 14.73 -10.04 8.24
N LEU A 79 13.44 -9.83 7.97
CA LEU A 79 12.89 -8.55 7.54
C LEU A 79 12.84 -7.49 8.65
N LEU A 80 13.01 -7.90 9.91
CA LEU A 80 13.00 -7.01 11.08
C LEU A 80 14.41 -6.51 11.45
N ALA A 81 15.44 -7.01 10.80
CA ALA A 81 16.83 -6.61 11.03
C ALA A 81 17.08 -5.21 10.41
N LEU A 82 16.66 -4.16 11.10
CA LEU A 82 16.70 -2.76 10.67
C LEU A 82 17.67 -1.97 11.56
N ASP A 83 18.96 -2.04 11.31
CA ASP A 83 20.04 -1.45 12.09
C ASP A 83 19.69 -0.16 12.84
N GLY A 84 19.71 -0.22 14.18
CA GLY A 84 19.38 0.90 15.06
C GLY A 84 17.90 1.31 15.10
N ARG A 85 16.98 0.59 14.45
CA ARG A 85 15.52 0.73 14.55
C ARG A 85 14.93 -0.50 15.22
N VAL A 86 13.74 -0.36 15.78
CA VAL A 86 13.02 -1.47 16.40
C VAL A 86 12.06 -2.04 15.37
N GLY A 87 12.42 -3.17 14.74
CA GLY A 87 11.54 -3.90 13.83
C GLY A 87 10.48 -4.70 14.60
N GLY A 88 9.27 -4.77 14.06
CA GLY A 88 8.19 -5.61 14.59
C GLY A 88 7.31 -6.15 13.47
N HIS A 89 6.68 -7.29 13.72
CA HIS A 89 5.75 -7.90 12.79
C HIS A 89 4.45 -7.10 12.65
N PHE A 90 3.82 -7.19 11.49
CA PHE A 90 2.43 -6.79 11.31
C PHE A 90 1.67 -7.90 10.57
N PRO A 91 0.58 -8.42 11.14
CA PRO A 91 0.07 -8.21 12.51
C PRO A 91 0.99 -8.83 13.57
N GLN A 92 0.88 -8.33 14.81
CA GLN A 92 1.71 -8.76 15.92
C GLN A 92 0.86 -9.24 17.10
N ALA A 93 1.27 -10.35 17.73
CA ALA A 93 0.72 -10.80 18.99
C ALA A 93 1.21 -9.91 20.17
N ASP A 94 0.58 -10.04 21.34
CA ASP A 94 0.88 -9.20 22.51
C ASP A 94 2.30 -9.42 23.05
N ASP A 95 2.89 -10.57 22.79
CA ASP A 95 4.27 -10.92 23.18
C ASP A 95 5.33 -10.38 22.16
N GLY A 96 4.90 -9.72 21.10
CA GLY A 96 5.77 -9.17 20.07
C GLY A 96 6.08 -10.09 18.91
N THR A 97 5.64 -11.35 18.95
CA THR A 97 5.82 -12.30 17.85
C THR A 97 4.81 -12.05 16.72
N TYR A 98 5.03 -12.68 15.58
CA TYR A 98 4.04 -12.68 14.51
C TYR A 98 2.73 -13.34 14.97
N ALA A 99 1.59 -12.71 14.70
CA ALA A 99 0.28 -13.20 15.14
C ALA A 99 -0.12 -14.58 14.58
N GLY A 100 0.62 -15.10 13.59
CA GLY A 100 0.39 -16.42 12.99
C GLY A 100 -0.76 -16.47 11.98
N HIS A 101 -1.49 -15.38 11.80
CA HIS A 101 -2.62 -15.28 10.87
C HIS A 101 -2.71 -13.87 10.27
N HIS A 102 -3.51 -13.75 9.22
CA HIS A 102 -3.88 -12.45 8.64
C HIS A 102 -5.17 -11.94 9.27
N PRO A 103 -5.38 -10.62 9.33
CA PRO A 103 -6.67 -10.05 9.69
C PRO A 103 -7.79 -10.62 8.81
N HIS A 104 -8.98 -10.83 9.36
CA HIS A 104 -10.07 -11.46 8.62
C HIS A 104 -10.70 -10.52 7.57
N ASP A 105 -10.59 -9.21 7.77
CA ASP A 105 -11.05 -8.18 6.83
C ASP A 105 -10.27 -6.86 6.98
N SER A 106 -10.68 -5.85 6.20
CA SER A 106 -10.06 -4.53 6.22
C SER A 106 -10.24 -3.78 7.55
N GLU A 107 -11.36 -3.97 8.23
CA GLU A 107 -11.67 -3.29 9.49
C GLU A 107 -10.76 -3.82 10.60
N ALA A 108 -10.61 -5.13 10.68
CA ALA A 108 -9.68 -5.77 11.60
C ALA A 108 -8.22 -5.35 11.34
N ALA A 109 -7.82 -5.22 10.06
CA ALA A 109 -6.48 -4.76 9.71
C ALA A 109 -6.23 -3.30 10.14
N VAL A 110 -7.23 -2.42 9.98
CA VAL A 110 -7.14 -1.03 10.44
C VAL A 110 -7.11 -0.96 11.96
N LEU A 111 -7.99 -1.69 12.65
CA LEU A 111 -8.02 -1.72 14.11
C LEU A 111 -6.68 -2.17 14.70
N GLU A 112 -6.10 -3.21 14.14
CA GLU A 112 -4.78 -3.71 14.54
C GLU A 112 -3.69 -2.65 14.30
N LEU A 113 -3.70 -1.97 13.15
CA LEU A 113 -2.76 -0.89 12.86
C LEU A 113 -2.88 0.26 13.88
N GLU A 114 -4.10 0.70 14.21
CA GLU A 114 -4.32 1.77 15.18
C GLU A 114 -3.90 1.35 16.60
N ARG A 115 -4.13 0.09 16.97
CA ARG A 115 -3.61 -0.48 18.23
C ARG A 115 -2.09 -0.35 18.30
N MET A 116 -1.39 -0.71 17.22
CA MET A 116 0.06 -0.60 17.13
C MET A 116 0.54 0.87 17.14
N ARG A 117 -0.18 1.76 16.44
CA ARG A 117 0.12 3.20 16.47
C ARG A 117 0.02 3.78 17.89
N ALA A 118 -1.00 3.39 18.65
CA ALA A 118 -1.15 3.79 20.06
C ALA A 118 0.01 3.32 20.94
N GLN A 119 0.66 2.21 20.58
CA GLN A 119 1.86 1.69 21.25
C GLN A 119 3.16 2.37 20.78
N GLY A 120 3.09 3.36 19.89
CA GLY A 120 4.24 4.13 19.45
C GLY A 120 4.92 3.61 18.17
N TRP A 121 4.30 2.69 17.43
CA TRP A 121 4.77 2.34 16.09
C TRP A 121 4.49 3.49 15.13
N ARG A 122 5.51 3.90 14.36
CA ARG A 122 5.44 5.10 13.52
C ARG A 122 5.63 4.84 12.04
N TYR A 123 6.05 3.66 11.66
CA TYR A 123 6.30 3.28 10.27
C TYR A 123 5.72 1.92 9.99
N LEU A 124 5.26 1.72 8.74
CA LEU A 124 4.77 0.43 8.23
C LEU A 124 5.41 0.14 6.88
N VAL A 125 6.02 -1.02 6.76
CA VAL A 125 6.71 -1.49 5.58
C VAL A 125 5.94 -2.66 4.96
N PHE A 126 5.66 -2.53 3.67
CA PHE A 126 5.17 -3.62 2.83
C PHE A 126 6.29 -4.05 1.89
N PRO A 127 7.00 -5.13 2.16
CA PRO A 127 7.88 -5.74 1.18
C PRO A 127 7.09 -6.10 -0.08
N ILE A 128 7.74 -6.19 -1.24
CA ILE A 128 7.07 -6.54 -2.51
C ILE A 128 6.22 -7.81 -2.40
N THR A 129 6.68 -8.76 -1.59
CA THR A 129 5.98 -10.03 -1.30
C THR A 129 4.66 -9.86 -0.55
N ALA A 130 4.43 -8.68 0.01
CA ALA A 130 3.24 -8.33 0.81
C ALA A 130 2.37 -7.25 0.18
N LEU A 131 2.68 -6.75 -1.02
CA LEU A 131 1.90 -5.69 -1.68
C LEU A 131 0.45 -6.08 -1.95
N TRP A 132 0.18 -7.37 -2.14
CA TRP A 132 -1.16 -7.91 -2.30
C TRP A 132 -2.12 -7.54 -1.13
N TRP A 133 -1.57 -7.21 0.05
CA TRP A 133 -2.35 -6.74 1.19
C TRP A 133 -3.16 -5.50 0.86
N LEU A 134 -2.56 -4.57 0.12
CA LEU A 134 -3.22 -3.30 -0.23
C LEU A 134 -4.35 -3.47 -1.26
N ASP A 135 -4.29 -4.53 -2.05
CA ASP A 135 -5.38 -4.91 -2.97
C ASP A 135 -6.47 -5.69 -2.23
N HIS A 136 -6.08 -6.58 -1.31
CA HIS A 136 -6.98 -7.41 -0.54
C HIS A 136 -7.71 -6.61 0.53
N TYR A 137 -6.97 -5.78 1.29
CA TYR A 137 -7.52 -4.92 2.33
C TYR A 137 -7.69 -3.48 1.82
N ALA A 138 -8.67 -3.28 0.93
CA ALA A 138 -8.92 -1.95 0.34
C ALA A 138 -9.24 -0.87 1.39
N GLY A 139 -9.83 -1.26 2.54
CA GLY A 139 -10.07 -0.37 3.68
C GLY A 139 -8.76 0.07 4.35
N LEU A 140 -7.81 -0.84 4.57
CA LEU A 140 -6.49 -0.53 5.11
C LEU A 140 -5.72 0.41 4.16
N ARG A 141 -5.74 0.12 2.86
CA ARG A 141 -5.13 0.99 1.86
C ARG A 141 -5.67 2.42 1.94
N ARG A 142 -7.00 2.57 1.91
CA ARG A 142 -7.65 3.89 2.02
C ARG A 142 -7.30 4.59 3.32
N HIS A 143 -7.23 3.84 4.42
CA HIS A 143 -6.85 4.38 5.71
C HIS A 143 -5.42 4.92 5.69
N LEU A 144 -4.46 4.16 5.15
CA LEU A 144 -3.07 4.59 5.00
C LEU A 144 -2.91 5.81 4.07
N GLU A 145 -3.69 5.87 2.99
CA GLU A 145 -3.71 7.01 2.06
C GLU A 145 -4.27 8.28 2.71
N THR A 146 -5.17 8.13 3.71
CA THR A 146 -5.83 9.26 4.38
C THR A 146 -5.08 9.73 5.64
N THR A 147 -4.54 8.80 6.41
CA THR A 147 -3.96 9.09 7.75
C THR A 147 -2.45 8.93 7.79
N GLY A 148 -1.85 8.29 6.80
CA GLY A 148 -0.42 8.07 6.69
C GLY A 148 0.22 8.92 5.59
N ARG A 149 1.53 8.80 5.46
CA ARG A 149 2.31 9.40 4.39
C ARG A 149 3.13 8.32 3.70
N LEU A 150 2.99 8.18 2.39
CA LEU A 150 3.87 7.32 1.60
C LEU A 150 5.27 7.96 1.53
N LEU A 151 6.26 7.29 2.09
CA LEU A 151 7.66 7.75 2.13
C LEU A 151 8.51 7.14 1.02
N LEU A 152 8.21 5.88 0.65
CA LEU A 152 8.90 5.16 -0.42
C LEU A 152 7.91 4.30 -1.18
N HIS A 153 8.03 4.34 -2.50
CA HIS A 153 7.53 3.34 -3.41
C HIS A 153 8.66 2.97 -4.36
N ARG A 154 9.16 1.75 -4.26
CA ARG A 154 10.23 1.25 -5.13
C ARG A 154 9.84 -0.11 -5.71
N ASP A 155 9.81 -0.15 -7.05
CA ASP A 155 9.59 -1.40 -7.78
C ASP A 155 10.65 -2.44 -7.40
N GLY A 156 10.24 -3.69 -7.26
CA GLY A 156 11.11 -4.78 -6.82
C GLY A 156 11.40 -4.82 -5.32
N LEU A 157 11.11 -3.76 -4.56
CA LEU A 157 11.39 -3.68 -3.13
C LEU A 157 10.13 -3.64 -2.26
N GLY A 158 9.26 -2.64 -2.48
CA GLY A 158 8.03 -2.47 -1.73
C GLY A 158 7.69 -1.02 -1.40
N LEU A 159 6.90 -0.83 -0.34
CA LEU A 159 6.38 0.45 0.13
C LEU A 159 6.77 0.70 1.59
N VAL A 160 7.01 1.98 1.91
CA VAL A 160 7.18 2.44 3.29
C VAL A 160 6.20 3.58 3.57
N TYR A 161 5.39 3.43 4.60
CA TYR A 161 4.49 4.45 5.09
C TYR A 161 4.95 5.00 6.42
N GLY A 162 4.91 6.33 6.59
CA GLY A 162 4.89 6.99 7.88
C GLY A 162 3.47 6.99 8.43
N LEU A 163 3.28 6.53 9.67
CA LEU A 163 1.98 6.38 10.32
C LEU A 163 1.57 7.58 11.18
N ALA A 164 2.49 8.48 11.46
CA ALA A 164 2.20 9.70 12.19
C ALA A 164 1.79 10.80 11.21
N HIS A 165 0.74 11.57 11.52
CA HIS A 165 0.63 12.90 10.95
C HIS A 165 1.91 13.67 11.33
N PRO A 166 2.46 14.50 10.43
CA PRO A 166 3.55 15.37 10.81
C PRO A 166 3.07 16.20 12.00
N SER A 167 3.57 15.88 13.20
CA SER A 167 3.46 16.78 14.30
C SER A 167 4.34 17.99 13.97
N GLU A 168 4.05 19.15 14.52
CA GLU A 168 4.88 20.36 14.32
C GLU A 168 6.37 20.12 14.61
N ALA A 169 6.70 19.09 15.41
CA ALA A 169 8.06 18.66 15.69
C ALA A 169 8.80 18.07 14.46
N ASP A 170 8.10 17.33 13.58
CA ASP A 170 8.72 16.78 12.37
C ASP A 170 8.91 17.85 11.29
N ALA A 171 8.05 18.87 11.27
CA ALA A 171 8.18 20.02 10.39
C ALA A 171 9.40 20.91 10.80
N ALA A 172 9.67 21.03 12.09
CA ALA A 172 10.83 21.76 12.61
C ALA A 172 12.16 21.06 12.30
N ALA A 173 12.18 19.73 12.31
CA ALA A 173 13.38 18.95 11.98
C ALA A 173 13.76 19.01 10.49
N LEU A 174 12.76 19.17 9.59
CA LEU A 174 13.00 19.35 8.15
C LEU A 174 13.40 20.79 7.76
N SER A 175 13.13 21.77 8.64
CA SER A 175 13.48 23.18 8.42
C SER A 175 14.80 23.60 9.08
N ALA A 176 15.47 22.71 9.81
CA ALA A 176 16.83 22.93 10.30
C ALA A 176 17.83 22.65 9.17
N ASP A 177 17.98 23.62 8.26
CA ASP A 177 19.05 23.66 7.27
C ASP A 177 20.40 23.89 8.01
N PRO A 178 21.39 22.97 7.88
CA PRO A 178 22.68 23.14 8.56
C PRO A 178 23.63 24.11 7.84
N THR A 179 23.13 25.02 7.01
CA THR A 179 23.97 25.94 6.22
C THR A 179 23.89 27.37 6.75
N GLN A 180 24.19 27.58 8.05
CA GLN A 180 24.66 28.87 8.53
C GLN A 180 25.89 28.67 9.42
N GLU A 181 26.97 28.18 8.85
CA GLU A 181 28.26 28.48 9.43
C GLU A 181 28.66 29.88 8.98
N SER A 182 28.60 30.74 9.94
CA SER A 182 29.04 32.11 9.99
C SER A 182 30.50 32.26 9.53
N PHE A 183 30.69 33.02 8.47
CA PHE A 183 31.97 33.66 8.20
C PHE A 183 32.05 34.94 9.03
N ALA A 184 32.90 34.94 10.03
CA ALA A 184 33.40 36.12 10.69
C ALA A 184 34.88 35.88 11.09
#